data_d13424d50a01010b29b12cfb64b40791
#
_entry.id   d13424d50a01010b29b12cfb64b40791
#
_cell.length_a   1.000
_cell.length_b   1.000
_cell.length_c   1.000
_cell.angle_alpha   90.00
_cell.angle_beta   90.00
_cell.angle_gamma   90.00
#
_symmetry.space_group_name_H-M   'P 1'
#
loop_
_entity.id
_entity.type
_entity.pdbx_description
1 polymer ?
#
loop_
_entity_poly.entity_id
_entity_poly.type
_entity_poly.pdbx_seq_one_letter_code
_entity_poly.pdbx_strand_id
1 'polypeptide(L)'
;MSIRRLPEATVARLPVYLRVLAEATEGTISSEHLAAGAGVNAAQVRKDLSHLGSYGTRGVGYDVAYLVRQINRQLGLTADRRVAIVGIGNLGHALARYGGFATRGFRVVAAFDVDPSTVGQQVGGVLVEPFERLAEVIEGKGVELALLTTPAASAQAAADALVAAGVNSILNFAPARVAAPPHVAVRQVDLGVELQILCYYGLQAAAGLTAYDAVDAAGS
;
A
#
# COMPACT_ATOMS: atom_id res chain seq x y z
N MET A 1 -4.87 10.16 21.14
CA MET A 1 -6.03 9.39 20.63
C MET A 1 -5.54 7.98 20.30
N SER A 2 -6.12 6.93 20.88
CA SER A 2 -5.67 5.55 20.64
C SER A 2 -6.11 5.07 19.26
N ILE A 3 -5.14 4.70 18.41
CA ILE A 3 -5.42 3.97 17.17
C ILE A 3 -5.90 2.59 17.58
N ARG A 4 -7.14 2.25 17.24
CA ARG A 4 -7.69 0.91 17.51
C ARG A 4 -6.99 -0.12 16.64
N ARG A 5 -6.52 -1.19 17.25
CA ARG A 5 -5.98 -2.33 16.46
C ARG A 5 -7.15 -2.97 15.71
N LEU A 6 -7.08 -2.93 14.38
CA LEU A 6 -8.04 -3.58 13.49
C LEU A 6 -7.56 -4.98 13.12
N PRO A 7 -8.49 -5.90 12.76
CA PRO A 7 -8.11 -7.14 12.10
C PRO A 7 -7.38 -6.86 10.79
N GLU A 8 -6.35 -7.64 10.47
CA GLU A 8 -5.53 -7.43 9.27
C GLU A 8 -6.36 -7.46 7.98
N ALA A 9 -7.28 -8.42 7.88
CA ALA A 9 -8.20 -8.51 6.75
C ALA A 9 -9.09 -7.26 6.58
N THR A 10 -9.52 -6.63 7.70
CA THR A 10 -10.23 -5.34 7.64
C THR A 10 -9.31 -4.26 7.09
N VAL A 11 -8.07 -4.14 7.61
CA VAL A 11 -7.10 -3.14 7.13
C VAL A 11 -6.84 -3.28 5.63
N ALA A 12 -6.73 -4.51 5.12
CA ALA A 12 -6.50 -4.77 3.69
C ALA A 12 -7.67 -4.28 2.81
N ARG A 13 -8.91 -4.28 3.32
CA ARG A 13 -10.09 -3.84 2.58
C ARG A 13 -10.33 -2.33 2.62
N LEU A 14 -9.86 -1.62 3.65
CA LEU A 14 -10.09 -0.18 3.77
C LEU A 14 -9.66 0.64 2.54
N PRO A 15 -8.49 0.38 1.91
CA PRO A 15 -8.11 1.06 0.67
C PRO A 15 -9.05 0.77 -0.51
N VAL A 16 -9.64 -0.44 -0.56
CA VAL A 16 -10.62 -0.81 -1.59
C VAL A 16 -11.91 -0.02 -1.40
N TYR A 17 -12.37 0.10 -0.14
CA TYR A 17 -13.53 0.95 0.19
C TYR A 17 -13.29 2.41 -0.18
N LEU A 18 -12.10 2.97 0.08
CA LEU A 18 -11.76 4.35 -0.34
C LEU A 18 -11.87 4.54 -1.85
N ARG A 19 -11.47 3.55 -2.66
CA ARG A 19 -11.58 3.59 -4.11
C ARG A 19 -13.05 3.67 -4.55
N VAL A 20 -13.92 2.81 -3.98
CA VAL A 20 -15.35 2.82 -4.28
C VAL A 20 -16.00 4.14 -3.84
N LEU A 21 -15.63 4.64 -2.65
CA LEU A 21 -16.14 5.90 -2.13
C LEU A 21 -15.71 7.11 -2.98
N ALA A 22 -14.54 7.05 -3.62
CA ALA A 22 -14.06 8.11 -4.51
C ALA A 22 -14.87 8.18 -5.82
N GLU A 23 -15.52 7.09 -6.22
CA GLU A 23 -16.38 7.00 -7.41
C GLU A 23 -17.85 7.34 -7.09
N ALA A 24 -18.20 7.46 -5.81
CA ALA A 24 -19.59 7.75 -5.39
C ALA A 24 -19.99 9.17 -5.79
N THR A 25 -21.09 9.29 -6.51
CA THR A 25 -21.67 10.58 -6.95
C THR A 25 -22.66 11.15 -5.94
N GLU A 26 -23.18 10.31 -5.04
CA GLU A 26 -24.14 10.69 -4.01
C GLU A 26 -23.45 10.93 -2.66
N GLY A 27 -24.08 11.71 -1.79
CA GLY A 27 -23.57 11.98 -0.44
C GLY A 27 -23.65 10.79 0.51
N THR A 28 -24.44 9.76 0.14
CA THR A 28 -24.61 8.53 0.93
C THR A 28 -24.38 7.29 0.06
N ILE A 29 -23.94 6.19 0.70
CA ILE A 29 -23.74 4.91 0.04
C ILE A 29 -24.31 3.77 0.91
N SER A 30 -24.99 2.81 0.30
CA SER A 30 -25.47 1.63 1.01
C SER A 30 -24.35 0.61 1.23
N SER A 31 -24.51 -0.29 2.22
CA SER A 31 -23.57 -1.40 2.41
C SER A 31 -23.54 -2.35 1.22
N GLU A 32 -24.63 -2.50 0.51
CA GLU A 32 -24.76 -3.33 -0.69
C GLU A 32 -23.96 -2.75 -1.86
N HIS A 33 -24.06 -1.44 -2.08
CA HIS A 33 -23.33 -0.74 -3.14
C HIS A 33 -21.82 -0.78 -2.86
N LEU A 34 -21.42 -0.45 -1.61
CA LEU A 34 -20.00 -0.50 -1.21
C LEU A 34 -19.44 -1.92 -1.31
N ALA A 35 -20.24 -2.94 -0.98
CA ALA A 35 -19.86 -4.34 -1.08
C ALA A 35 -19.66 -4.78 -2.54
N ALA A 36 -20.59 -4.42 -3.43
CA ALA A 36 -20.50 -4.75 -4.86
C ALA A 36 -19.24 -4.15 -5.49
N GLY A 37 -18.93 -2.88 -5.22
CA GLY A 37 -17.71 -2.23 -5.75
C GLY A 37 -16.41 -2.74 -5.12
N ALA A 38 -16.49 -3.30 -3.90
CA ALA A 38 -15.32 -3.85 -3.19
C ALA A 38 -15.16 -5.36 -3.37
N GLY A 39 -16.10 -6.05 -4.03
CA GLY A 39 -16.06 -7.50 -4.24
C GLY A 39 -16.24 -8.30 -2.94
N VAL A 40 -17.01 -7.81 -1.98
CA VAL A 40 -17.31 -8.48 -0.71
C VAL A 40 -18.83 -8.53 -0.48
N ASN A 41 -19.29 -9.18 0.57
CA ASN A 41 -20.71 -9.13 0.94
C ASN A 41 -21.01 -7.94 1.88
N ALA A 42 -22.27 -7.50 1.90
CA ALA A 42 -22.70 -6.36 2.71
C ALA A 42 -22.55 -6.58 4.23
N ALA A 43 -22.62 -7.83 4.70
CA ALA A 43 -22.38 -8.15 6.11
C ALA A 43 -20.93 -7.90 6.50
N GLN A 44 -19.99 -8.21 5.60
CA GLN A 44 -18.57 -7.93 5.81
C GLN A 44 -18.30 -6.43 5.86
N VAL A 45 -18.89 -5.65 4.95
CA VAL A 45 -18.81 -4.17 4.99
C VAL A 45 -19.29 -3.63 6.33
N ARG A 46 -20.48 -4.06 6.79
CA ARG A 46 -21.02 -3.63 8.08
C ARG A 46 -20.10 -3.99 9.25
N LYS A 47 -19.54 -5.19 9.25
CA LYS A 47 -18.58 -5.64 10.25
C LYS A 47 -17.31 -4.77 10.25
N ASP A 48 -16.71 -4.55 9.08
CA ASP A 48 -15.50 -3.74 8.96
C ASP A 48 -15.73 -2.31 9.42
N LEU A 49 -16.81 -1.67 8.98
CA LEU A 49 -17.13 -0.30 9.34
C LEU A 49 -17.49 -0.14 10.82
N SER A 50 -18.04 -1.18 11.46
CA SER A 50 -18.28 -1.17 12.91
C SER A 50 -17.00 -1.07 13.73
N HIS A 51 -15.90 -1.65 13.24
CA HIS A 51 -14.58 -1.49 13.87
C HIS A 51 -14.08 -0.05 13.85
N LEU A 52 -14.50 0.74 12.87
CA LEU A 52 -14.19 2.18 12.77
C LEU A 52 -15.14 3.05 13.62
N GLY A 53 -16.13 2.45 14.29
CA GLY A 53 -17.18 3.18 14.97
C GLY A 53 -18.18 3.86 14.03
N SER A 54 -18.22 3.42 12.77
CA SER A 54 -19.15 3.93 11.77
C SER A 54 -20.35 3.02 11.67
N TYR A 55 -21.52 3.58 11.97
CA TYR A 55 -22.79 2.87 11.87
C TYR A 55 -23.66 3.57 10.83
N GLY A 56 -24.09 2.82 9.81
CA GLY A 56 -25.01 3.33 8.81
C GLY A 56 -26.40 3.58 9.41
N THR A 57 -27.12 4.52 8.85
CA THR A 57 -28.53 4.75 9.19
C THR A 57 -29.39 3.80 8.37
N ARG A 58 -30.30 3.08 9.04
CA ARG A 58 -31.19 2.10 8.40
C ARG A 58 -32.03 2.79 7.30
N GLY A 59 -31.99 2.24 6.09
CA GLY A 59 -32.69 2.78 4.92
C GLY A 59 -31.99 3.97 4.22
N VAL A 60 -30.92 4.52 4.81
CA VAL A 60 -30.16 5.66 4.23
C VAL A 60 -28.75 5.23 3.81
N GLY A 61 -28.09 4.38 4.61
CA GLY A 61 -26.70 3.97 4.38
C GLY A 61 -25.70 4.78 5.20
N TYR A 62 -24.55 5.04 4.62
CA TYR A 62 -23.41 5.72 5.24
C TYR A 62 -23.12 7.04 4.53
N ASP A 63 -22.82 8.08 5.29
CA ASP A 63 -22.28 9.33 4.75
C ASP A 63 -20.89 9.10 4.15
N VAL A 64 -20.74 9.38 2.87
CA VAL A 64 -19.51 9.13 2.09
C VAL A 64 -18.35 9.96 2.64
N ALA A 65 -18.54 11.25 2.86
CA ALA A 65 -17.50 12.14 3.34
C ALA A 65 -17.04 11.76 4.75
N TYR A 66 -17.96 11.34 5.61
CA TYR A 66 -17.64 10.85 6.95
C TYR A 66 -16.81 9.57 6.89
N LEU A 67 -17.21 8.57 6.06
CA LEU A 67 -16.46 7.34 5.90
C LEU A 67 -15.04 7.58 5.39
N VAL A 68 -14.89 8.39 4.35
CA VAL A 68 -13.58 8.75 3.80
C VAL A 68 -12.67 9.33 4.89
N ARG A 69 -13.20 10.26 5.72
CA ARG A 69 -12.43 10.82 6.84
C ARG A 69 -12.04 9.77 7.87
N GLN A 70 -12.96 8.86 8.24
CA GLN A 70 -12.68 7.82 9.24
C GLN A 70 -11.65 6.81 8.73
N ILE A 71 -11.80 6.35 7.49
CA ILE A 71 -10.86 5.42 6.87
C ILE A 71 -9.47 6.05 6.73
N ASN A 72 -9.36 7.27 6.21
CA ASN A 72 -8.08 7.99 6.09
C ASN A 72 -7.40 8.18 7.45
N ARG A 73 -8.19 8.52 8.49
CA ARG A 73 -7.66 8.63 9.85
C ARG A 73 -7.09 7.30 10.35
N GLN A 74 -7.81 6.20 10.13
CA GLN A 74 -7.38 4.87 10.58
C GLN A 74 -6.15 4.36 9.82
N LEU A 75 -6.06 4.66 8.52
CA LEU A 75 -4.89 4.35 7.69
C LEU A 75 -3.72 5.34 7.89
N GLY A 76 -3.92 6.39 8.69
CA GLY A 76 -2.90 7.41 8.92
C GLY A 76 -2.67 8.34 7.72
N LEU A 77 -3.65 8.48 6.82
CA LEU A 77 -3.58 9.30 5.61
C LEU A 77 -4.22 10.69 5.81
N THR A 78 -4.08 11.27 7.00
CA THR A 78 -4.56 12.63 7.30
C THR A 78 -3.58 13.72 6.86
N ALA A 79 -2.36 13.34 6.51
CA ALA A 79 -1.31 14.18 5.92
C ALA A 79 -0.51 13.34 4.93
N ASP A 80 0.20 14.02 4.02
CA ASP A 80 1.09 13.35 3.06
C ASP A 80 2.16 12.55 3.81
N ARG A 81 2.35 11.29 3.39
CA ARG A 81 3.38 10.40 3.89
C ARG A 81 4.63 10.48 3.04
N ARG A 82 5.78 10.67 3.66
CA ARG A 82 7.07 10.79 2.98
C ARG A 82 7.67 9.44 2.72
N VAL A 83 7.99 9.18 1.46
CA VAL A 83 8.43 7.88 0.95
C VAL A 83 9.85 7.98 0.40
N ALA A 84 10.69 7.02 0.72
CA ALA A 84 11.97 6.78 0.05
C ALA A 84 11.88 5.62 -0.92
N ILE A 85 12.70 5.63 -1.97
CA ILE A 85 12.93 4.49 -2.87
C ILE A 85 14.39 4.09 -2.77
N VAL A 86 14.66 2.81 -2.52
CA VAL A 86 16.01 2.24 -2.48
C VAL A 86 16.18 1.25 -3.63
N GLY A 87 17.12 1.56 -4.52
CA GLY A 87 17.35 0.90 -5.79
C GLY A 87 16.61 1.58 -6.94
N ILE A 88 17.35 2.32 -7.78
CA ILE A 88 16.80 3.08 -8.93
C ILE A 88 17.10 2.34 -10.25
N GLY A 89 16.88 1.02 -10.25
CA GLY A 89 16.78 0.24 -11.47
C GLY A 89 15.46 0.50 -12.21
N ASN A 90 15.11 -0.32 -13.18
CA ASN A 90 13.90 -0.12 -14.03
C ASN A 90 12.64 0.10 -13.19
N LEU A 91 12.40 -0.72 -12.16
CA LEU A 91 11.22 -0.62 -11.32
C LEU A 91 11.26 0.62 -10.42
N GLY A 92 12.39 0.88 -9.74
CA GLY A 92 12.55 2.05 -8.88
C GLY A 92 12.35 3.34 -9.66
N HIS A 93 12.90 3.42 -10.87
CA HIS A 93 12.72 4.54 -11.78
C HIS A 93 11.26 4.75 -12.20
N ALA A 94 10.53 3.66 -12.51
CA ALA A 94 9.10 3.72 -12.82
C ALA A 94 8.27 4.19 -11.62
N LEU A 95 8.54 3.65 -10.43
CA LEU A 95 7.84 4.02 -9.20
C LEU A 95 8.09 5.47 -8.79
N ALA A 96 9.31 5.99 -8.96
CA ALA A 96 9.63 7.38 -8.66
C ALA A 96 8.83 8.38 -9.53
N ARG A 97 8.42 7.96 -10.74
CA ARG A 97 7.61 8.75 -11.68
C ARG A 97 6.11 8.48 -11.58
N TYR A 98 5.70 7.55 -10.72
CA TYR A 98 4.30 7.13 -10.64
C TYR A 98 3.43 8.18 -9.95
N GLY A 99 2.67 8.96 -10.73
CA GLY A 99 1.80 10.02 -10.22
C GLY A 99 0.67 9.55 -9.29
N GLY A 100 0.29 8.27 -9.35
CA GLY A 100 -0.74 7.69 -8.49
C GLY A 100 -0.38 7.63 -6.99
N PHE A 101 0.87 7.85 -6.62
CA PHE A 101 1.25 7.99 -5.22
C PHE A 101 0.76 9.31 -4.63
N ALA A 102 0.99 10.42 -5.33
CA ALA A 102 0.60 11.76 -4.87
C ALA A 102 -0.91 11.88 -4.67
N THR A 103 -1.72 11.31 -5.56
CA THR A 103 -3.19 11.33 -5.45
C THR A 103 -3.72 10.54 -4.25
N ARG A 104 -2.88 9.70 -3.64
CA ARG A 104 -3.21 8.88 -2.46
C ARG A 104 -2.51 9.34 -1.18
N GLY A 105 -1.90 10.54 -1.19
CA GLY A 105 -1.22 11.10 -0.02
C GLY A 105 0.17 10.51 0.24
N PHE A 106 0.85 9.99 -0.78
CA PHE A 106 2.24 9.54 -0.67
C PHE A 106 3.15 10.42 -1.51
N ARG A 107 4.19 10.96 -0.91
CA ARG A 107 5.16 11.81 -1.58
C ARG A 107 6.54 11.17 -1.57
N VAL A 108 7.07 10.82 -2.73
CA VAL A 108 8.46 10.40 -2.86
C VAL A 108 9.36 11.62 -2.64
N VAL A 109 10.19 11.56 -1.59
CA VAL A 109 11.05 12.68 -1.19
C VAL A 109 12.54 12.32 -1.19
N ALA A 110 12.86 11.02 -1.27
CA ALA A 110 14.23 10.51 -1.29
C ALA A 110 14.34 9.33 -2.25
N ALA A 111 15.48 9.21 -2.91
CA ALA A 111 15.82 8.10 -3.78
C ALA A 111 17.29 7.74 -3.58
N PHE A 112 17.64 6.46 -3.54
CA PHE A 112 18.99 5.99 -3.25
C PHE A 112 19.40 4.89 -4.23
N ASP A 113 20.67 4.94 -4.64
CA ASP A 113 21.29 3.87 -5.41
C ASP A 113 22.78 3.77 -5.03
N VAL A 114 23.39 2.63 -5.39
CA VAL A 114 24.85 2.39 -5.25
C VAL A 114 25.58 2.61 -6.58
N ASP A 115 24.86 2.62 -7.71
CA ASP A 115 25.44 2.81 -9.03
C ASP A 115 25.86 4.27 -9.26
N PRO A 116 27.18 4.57 -9.42
CA PRO A 116 27.65 5.93 -9.66
C PRO A 116 27.04 6.58 -10.92
N SER A 117 26.59 5.79 -11.88
CA SER A 117 25.96 6.29 -13.09
C SER A 117 24.52 6.78 -12.86
N THR A 118 23.89 6.32 -11.81
CA THR A 118 22.52 6.66 -11.41
C THR A 118 22.50 7.75 -10.33
N VAL A 119 23.47 7.73 -9.42
CA VAL A 119 23.64 8.74 -8.38
C VAL A 119 23.85 10.13 -9.00
N GLY A 120 23.17 11.14 -8.44
CA GLY A 120 23.19 12.52 -8.93
C GLY A 120 22.17 12.82 -10.04
N GLN A 121 21.52 11.82 -10.61
CA GLN A 121 20.42 12.03 -11.55
C GLN A 121 19.15 12.48 -10.83
N GLN A 122 18.24 13.14 -11.55
CA GLN A 122 16.89 13.42 -11.06
C GLN A 122 15.88 12.42 -11.66
N VAL A 123 15.15 11.73 -10.79
CA VAL A 123 14.11 10.78 -11.16
C VAL A 123 12.80 11.14 -10.48
N GLY A 124 11.76 11.40 -11.26
CA GLY A 124 10.46 11.82 -10.69
C GLY A 124 10.52 13.15 -9.90
N GLY A 125 11.48 14.02 -10.21
CA GLY A 125 11.71 15.27 -9.49
C GLY A 125 12.51 15.12 -8.19
N VAL A 126 13.03 13.92 -7.89
CA VAL A 126 13.83 13.62 -6.71
C VAL A 126 15.27 13.33 -7.12
N LEU A 127 16.24 13.94 -6.44
CA LEU A 127 17.67 13.63 -6.63
C LEU A 127 17.96 12.22 -6.09
N VAL A 128 18.67 11.42 -6.88
CA VAL A 128 19.20 10.13 -6.44
C VAL A 128 20.46 10.36 -5.62
N GLU A 129 20.38 10.06 -4.34
CA GLU A 129 21.48 10.17 -3.39
C GLU A 129 22.29 8.87 -3.35
N PRO A 130 23.58 8.92 -3.03
CA PRO A 130 24.35 7.71 -2.78
C PRO A 130 23.80 6.97 -1.54
N PHE A 131 23.80 5.66 -1.59
CA PHE A 131 23.24 4.82 -0.52
C PHE A 131 23.90 5.07 0.86
N GLU A 132 25.16 5.44 0.89
CA GLU A 132 25.92 5.77 2.09
C GLU A 132 25.32 6.96 2.87
N ARG A 133 24.57 7.84 2.19
CA ARG A 133 23.89 8.97 2.82
C ARG A 133 22.47 8.66 3.31
N LEU A 134 22.05 7.37 3.23
CA LEU A 134 20.67 6.96 3.51
C LEU A 134 20.18 7.46 4.87
N ALA A 135 20.93 7.23 5.94
CA ALA A 135 20.53 7.60 7.30
C ALA A 135 20.34 9.12 7.46
N GLU A 136 21.29 9.92 6.98
CA GLU A 136 21.26 11.37 7.01
C GLU A 136 20.02 11.92 6.28
N VAL A 137 19.78 11.43 5.06
CA VAL A 137 18.71 11.93 4.20
C VAL A 137 17.33 11.51 4.71
N ILE A 138 17.20 10.28 5.24
CA ILE A 138 15.96 9.78 5.84
C ILE A 138 15.56 10.63 7.03
N GLU A 139 16.48 10.89 7.94
CA GLU A 139 16.26 11.74 9.12
C GLU A 139 15.92 13.17 8.69
N GLY A 140 16.77 13.78 7.86
CA GLY A 140 16.62 15.17 7.42
C GLY A 140 15.33 15.43 6.64
N LYS A 141 14.86 14.46 5.86
CA LYS A 141 13.59 14.57 5.11
C LYS A 141 12.39 14.00 5.86
N GLY A 142 12.58 13.39 7.03
CA GLY A 142 11.53 12.79 7.84
C GLY A 142 10.78 11.68 7.08
N VAL A 143 11.50 10.77 6.44
CA VAL A 143 10.93 9.65 5.69
C VAL A 143 10.24 8.68 6.63
N GLU A 144 9.04 8.25 6.28
CA GLU A 144 8.20 7.37 7.11
C GLU A 144 8.07 5.95 6.52
N LEU A 145 8.11 5.85 5.18
CA LEU A 145 7.96 4.59 4.45
C LEU A 145 9.07 4.44 3.42
N ALA A 146 9.41 3.19 3.07
CA ALA A 146 10.34 2.91 1.99
C ALA A 146 9.79 1.90 0.99
N LEU A 147 10.12 2.10 -0.29
CA LEU A 147 9.99 1.12 -1.35
C LEU A 147 11.38 0.50 -1.57
N LEU A 148 11.47 -0.82 -1.44
CA LEU A 148 12.71 -1.56 -1.66
C LEU A 148 12.64 -2.25 -3.02
N THR A 149 13.48 -1.80 -3.96
CA THR A 149 13.49 -2.24 -5.36
C THR A 149 14.88 -2.70 -5.81
N THR A 150 15.67 -3.16 -4.84
CA THR A 150 17.03 -3.66 -5.05
C THR A 150 17.04 -5.11 -5.56
N PRO A 151 18.15 -5.58 -6.15
CA PRO A 151 18.37 -7.00 -6.39
C PRO A 151 18.29 -7.84 -5.12
N ALA A 152 17.99 -9.14 -5.26
CA ALA A 152 17.87 -10.08 -4.12
C ALA A 152 19.08 -10.05 -3.19
N ALA A 153 20.30 -10.02 -3.74
CA ALA A 153 21.53 -10.07 -2.98
C ALA A 153 21.75 -8.89 -2.02
N SER A 154 21.19 -7.72 -2.34
CA SER A 154 21.34 -6.50 -1.53
C SER A 154 20.08 -6.15 -0.71
N ALA A 155 18.99 -6.92 -0.87
CA ALA A 155 17.69 -6.58 -0.26
C ALA A 155 17.75 -6.55 1.27
N GLN A 156 18.39 -7.55 1.91
CA GLN A 156 18.46 -7.59 3.38
C GLN A 156 19.29 -6.44 3.93
N ALA A 157 20.47 -6.18 3.36
CA ALA A 157 21.33 -5.09 3.83
C ALA A 157 20.66 -3.72 3.69
N ALA A 158 19.91 -3.52 2.59
CA ALA A 158 19.16 -2.28 2.38
C ALA A 158 17.99 -2.14 3.37
N ALA A 159 17.29 -3.25 3.68
CA ALA A 159 16.23 -3.25 4.69
C ALA A 159 16.79 -2.95 6.09
N ASP A 160 17.93 -3.55 6.46
CA ASP A 160 18.59 -3.30 7.75
C ASP A 160 19.00 -1.83 7.89
N ALA A 161 19.56 -1.24 6.84
CA ALA A 161 19.92 0.18 6.82
C ALA A 161 18.71 1.10 6.98
N LEU A 162 17.59 0.79 6.30
CA LEU A 162 16.32 1.52 6.44
C LEU A 162 15.79 1.47 7.87
N VAL A 163 15.80 0.27 8.48
CA VAL A 163 15.37 0.07 9.87
C VAL A 163 16.26 0.83 10.85
N ALA A 164 17.58 0.76 10.66
CA ALA A 164 18.53 1.51 11.48
C ALA A 164 18.36 3.03 11.36
N ALA A 165 17.92 3.53 10.20
CA ALA A 165 17.57 4.93 9.97
C ALA A 165 16.18 5.32 10.49
N GLY A 166 15.44 4.40 11.15
CA GLY A 166 14.15 4.68 11.78
C GLY A 166 12.92 4.43 10.90
N VAL A 167 13.07 3.85 9.70
CA VAL A 167 11.93 3.50 8.84
C VAL A 167 11.22 2.26 9.41
N ASN A 168 9.93 2.39 9.68
CA ASN A 168 9.11 1.33 10.29
C ASN A 168 8.13 0.66 9.31
N SER A 169 8.13 1.05 8.04
CA SER A 169 7.21 0.51 7.03
C SER A 169 7.92 0.36 5.69
N ILE A 170 8.03 -0.87 5.20
CA ILE A 170 8.75 -1.21 3.98
C ILE A 170 7.83 -1.98 3.03
N LEU A 171 7.67 -1.47 1.82
CA LEU A 171 7.07 -2.21 0.72
C LEU A 171 8.19 -2.81 -0.12
N ASN A 172 8.34 -4.13 -0.03
CA ASN A 172 9.45 -4.86 -0.64
C ASN A 172 9.06 -5.43 -2.00
N PHE A 173 9.70 -4.93 -3.06
CA PHE A 173 9.60 -5.44 -4.44
C PHE A 173 10.82 -6.30 -4.83
N ALA A 174 11.84 -6.38 -3.98
CA ALA A 174 12.99 -7.24 -4.26
C ALA A 174 12.54 -8.70 -4.34
N PRO A 175 13.13 -9.52 -5.24
CA PRO A 175 12.77 -10.93 -5.38
C PRO A 175 13.37 -11.79 -4.27
N ALA A 176 13.35 -11.28 -3.04
CA ALA A 176 13.79 -11.95 -1.83
C ALA A 176 12.98 -11.46 -0.63
N ARG A 177 12.67 -12.35 0.29
CA ARG A 177 12.08 -11.96 1.57
C ARG A 177 13.15 -11.32 2.44
N VAL A 178 12.79 -10.25 3.13
CA VAL A 178 13.66 -9.60 4.12
C VAL A 178 13.12 -9.83 5.52
N ALA A 179 14.01 -10.08 6.45
CA ALA A 179 13.71 -10.16 7.87
C ALA A 179 13.71 -8.74 8.46
N ALA A 180 12.82 -8.48 9.40
CA ALA A 180 12.77 -7.23 10.13
C ALA A 180 12.31 -7.43 11.57
N PRO A 181 12.64 -6.51 12.49
CA PRO A 181 12.12 -6.55 13.86
C PRO A 181 10.58 -6.51 13.91
N PRO A 182 9.94 -7.07 14.97
CA PRO A 182 8.47 -7.16 15.05
C PRO A 182 7.71 -5.83 14.98
N HIS A 183 8.38 -4.71 15.26
CA HIS A 183 7.77 -3.38 15.18
C HIS A 183 7.82 -2.77 13.77
N VAL A 184 8.53 -3.40 12.82
CA VAL A 184 8.64 -2.95 11.43
C VAL A 184 7.68 -3.72 10.56
N ALA A 185 6.80 -3.02 9.89
CA ALA A 185 5.87 -3.62 8.93
C ALA A 185 6.56 -3.81 7.58
N VAL A 186 6.69 -5.05 7.13
CA VAL A 186 7.18 -5.37 5.79
C VAL A 186 6.06 -6.04 4.99
N ARG A 187 5.76 -5.50 3.81
CA ARG A 187 4.85 -6.15 2.86
C ARG A 187 5.62 -6.50 1.60
N GLN A 188 5.54 -7.76 1.20
CA GLN A 188 6.12 -8.26 -0.05
C GLN A 188 5.16 -8.01 -1.21
N VAL A 189 5.67 -7.53 -2.33
CA VAL A 189 4.96 -7.46 -3.60
C VAL A 189 5.75 -8.28 -4.61
N ASP A 190 5.17 -9.38 -5.05
CA ASP A 190 5.77 -10.27 -6.07
C ASP A 190 4.81 -10.39 -7.25
N LEU A 191 5.11 -9.65 -8.32
CA LEU A 191 4.29 -9.65 -9.53
C LEU A 191 4.27 -11.02 -10.22
N GLY A 192 5.34 -11.81 -10.04
CA GLY A 192 5.41 -13.17 -10.61
C GLY A 192 4.41 -14.11 -9.94
N VAL A 193 4.24 -13.99 -8.63
CA VAL A 193 3.23 -14.76 -7.87
C VAL A 193 1.83 -14.39 -8.34
N GLU A 194 1.52 -13.10 -8.53
CA GLU A 194 0.21 -12.66 -9.02
C GLU A 194 -0.09 -13.22 -10.43
N LEU A 195 0.92 -13.23 -11.31
CA LEU A 195 0.77 -13.84 -12.63
C LEU A 195 0.55 -15.36 -12.57
N GLN A 196 1.22 -16.08 -11.66
CA GLN A 196 1.01 -17.51 -11.45
C GLN A 196 -0.42 -17.81 -10.98
N ILE A 197 -0.96 -16.99 -10.07
CA ILE A 197 -2.35 -17.09 -9.62
C ILE A 197 -3.31 -16.88 -10.79
N LEU A 198 -3.08 -15.86 -11.62
CA LEU A 198 -3.88 -15.60 -12.82
C LEU A 198 -3.86 -16.77 -13.83
N CYS A 199 -2.72 -17.47 -13.98
CA CYS A 199 -2.65 -18.67 -14.83
C CYS A 199 -3.63 -19.75 -14.33
N TYR A 200 -3.74 -19.96 -13.04
CA TYR A 200 -4.69 -20.91 -12.46
C TYR A 200 -6.15 -20.57 -12.84
N TYR A 201 -6.55 -19.31 -12.67
CA TYR A 201 -7.90 -18.87 -13.03
C TYR A 201 -8.16 -18.94 -14.54
N GLY A 202 -7.15 -18.65 -15.36
CA GLY A 202 -7.25 -18.84 -16.81
C GLY A 202 -7.53 -20.29 -17.21
N LEU A 203 -6.88 -21.25 -16.56
CA LEU A 203 -7.13 -22.69 -16.77
C LEU A 203 -8.54 -23.09 -16.35
N GLN A 204 -9.04 -22.58 -15.22
CA GLN A 204 -10.41 -22.84 -14.77
C GLN A 204 -11.45 -22.31 -15.75
N ALA A 205 -11.27 -21.07 -16.21
CA ALA A 205 -12.15 -20.45 -17.20
C ALA A 205 -12.18 -21.26 -18.51
N ALA A 206 -11.02 -21.72 -19.00
CA ALA A 206 -10.93 -22.58 -20.18
C ALA A 206 -11.61 -23.96 -20.01
N ALA A 207 -11.71 -24.44 -18.76
CA ALA A 207 -12.42 -25.67 -18.41
C ALA A 207 -13.94 -25.46 -18.18
N GLY A 208 -14.47 -24.26 -18.42
CA GLY A 208 -15.89 -23.92 -18.21
C GLY A 208 -16.29 -23.76 -16.74
N LEU A 209 -15.31 -23.67 -15.84
CA LEU A 209 -15.55 -23.37 -14.44
C LEU A 209 -15.66 -21.85 -14.25
N THR A 210 -16.62 -21.38 -13.44
CA THR A 210 -16.75 -19.95 -13.15
C THR A 210 -15.50 -19.45 -12.40
N ALA A 211 -14.99 -18.29 -12.78
CA ALA A 211 -13.91 -17.65 -12.05
C ALA A 211 -14.34 -17.45 -10.59
N TYR A 212 -13.50 -17.90 -9.68
CA TYR A 212 -13.66 -17.63 -8.25
C TYR A 212 -13.48 -16.10 -8.04
N ASP A 213 -14.41 -15.45 -7.36
CA ASP A 213 -14.26 -14.05 -7.02
C ASP A 213 -13.02 -13.87 -6.16
N ALA A 214 -12.02 -13.18 -6.70
CA ALA A 214 -10.68 -13.03 -6.12
C ALA A 214 -10.64 -12.33 -4.75
N VAL A 215 -11.78 -11.93 -4.22
CA VAL A 215 -11.93 -11.19 -2.97
C VAL A 215 -12.06 -12.10 -1.74
N ASP A 216 -12.49 -13.35 -1.89
CA ASP A 216 -12.62 -14.27 -0.75
C ASP A 216 -11.29 -14.92 -0.32
N ALA A 217 -10.26 -14.88 -1.15
CA ALA A 217 -8.96 -15.48 -0.83
C ALA A 217 -8.11 -14.67 0.18
N ALA A 218 -8.53 -13.46 0.54
CA ALA A 218 -7.85 -12.63 1.56
C ALA A 218 -8.52 -12.74 2.95
N GLY A 219 -9.47 -13.65 3.13
CA GLY A 219 -10.34 -13.74 4.32
C GLY A 219 -10.37 -15.09 5.05
N SER A 220 -9.39 -15.97 4.82
CA SER A 220 -9.26 -17.21 5.61
C SER A 220 -8.02 -17.20 6.47
#